data_b288e52e64f42515e2aff7f24962eccd
#
_entry.id   b288e52e64f42515e2aff7f24962eccd
#
_cell.length_a   1.000
_cell.length_b   1.000
_cell.length_c   1.000
_cell.angle_alpha   90.00
_cell.angle_beta   90.00
_cell.angle_gamma   90.00
#
_symmetry.space_group_name_H-M   'P 1'
#
loop_
_entity.id
_entity.type
_entity.pdbx_description
1 polymer ?
#
loop_
_entity_poly.entity_id
_entity_poly.type
_entity_poly.pdbx_seq_one_letter_code
_entity_poly.pdbx_strand_id
1 'polypeptide(L)'
;LTLGRDGMSVSKRDLITTGLHDLCAGALTPWGTFLVNEEFPFIADPQSRSGWVWEIDPATGAQKRATGMGRMSHEQEALSRGDWYITDDRGNYQYLYKFVPDNPRDLSTGKLYGLKFDRSTNTGEWVGPLDPMRPEADMAAKAGPPTAANSFSKHEGIVRSKRGDGVVFSESGSGADPG
;
A
#
# COMPACT_ATOMS: atom_id res chain seq x y z
N LEU A 1 6.16 -5.27 20.73
CA LEU A 1 6.98 -6.23 21.45
C LEU A 1 8.38 -5.70 21.65
N THR A 2 8.91 -5.86 22.86
CA THR A 2 10.33 -5.65 23.14
C THR A 2 10.95 -7.01 23.40
N LEU A 3 11.98 -7.35 22.65
CA LEU A 3 12.71 -8.60 22.86
C LEU A 3 13.71 -8.49 24.00
N GLY A 4 13.95 -9.61 24.68
CA GLY A 4 15.08 -9.73 25.59
C GLY A 4 16.41 -9.65 24.84
N ARG A 5 17.50 -9.46 25.58
CA ARG A 5 18.86 -9.41 25.00
C ARG A 5 19.29 -10.70 24.29
N ASP A 6 18.64 -11.81 24.63
CA ASP A 6 18.85 -13.12 24.00
C ASP A 6 18.17 -13.24 22.61
N GLY A 7 17.35 -12.26 22.24
CA GLY A 7 16.57 -12.27 21.00
C GLY A 7 15.43 -13.29 20.95
N MET A 8 15.28 -14.12 22.00
CA MET A 8 14.30 -15.22 22.06
C MET A 8 13.17 -14.97 23.05
N SER A 9 13.45 -14.25 24.12
CA SER A 9 12.44 -13.90 25.13
C SER A 9 11.74 -12.59 24.78
N VAL A 10 10.49 -12.43 25.23
CA VAL A 10 9.75 -11.17 25.16
C VAL A 10 9.84 -10.50 26.51
N SER A 11 10.55 -9.37 26.58
CA SER A 11 10.70 -8.60 27.82
C SER A 11 9.51 -7.67 28.10
N LYS A 12 8.82 -7.21 27.03
CA LYS A 12 7.65 -6.32 27.14
C LYS A 12 6.70 -6.48 25.94
N ARG A 13 5.41 -6.38 26.22
CA ARG A 13 4.36 -6.32 25.21
C ARG A 13 3.42 -5.17 25.57
N ASP A 14 3.30 -4.21 24.67
CA ASP A 14 2.36 -3.09 24.80
C ASP A 14 1.31 -3.16 23.69
N LEU A 15 0.07 -2.81 24.03
CA LEU A 15 -0.95 -2.48 23.06
C LEU A 15 -0.82 -0.98 22.76
N ILE A 16 -0.49 -0.65 21.51
CA ILE A 16 -0.19 0.74 21.13
C ILE A 16 -1.46 1.45 20.63
N THR A 17 -2.30 0.74 19.88
CA THR A 17 -3.53 1.32 19.32
C THR A 17 -4.62 0.27 19.12
N THR A 18 -5.86 0.73 18.90
CA THR A 18 -7.04 -0.11 18.64
C THR A 18 -7.94 0.57 17.60
N GLY A 19 -8.98 -0.14 17.15
CA GLY A 19 -10.00 0.43 16.26
C GLY A 19 -9.61 0.45 14.78
N LEU A 20 -8.59 -0.33 14.41
CA LEU A 20 -8.22 -0.61 13.02
C LEU A 20 -8.83 -1.94 12.59
N HIS A 21 -9.08 -2.12 11.30
CA HIS A 21 -9.81 -3.25 10.76
C HIS A 21 -8.98 -4.05 9.75
N ASP A 22 -9.10 -5.37 9.79
CA ASP A 22 -8.55 -6.31 8.81
C ASP A 22 -7.12 -5.95 8.38
N LEU A 23 -6.23 -5.93 9.37
CA LEU A 23 -4.85 -5.49 9.16
C LEU A 23 -4.04 -6.53 8.40
N CYS A 24 -3.38 -6.09 7.34
CA CYS A 24 -2.36 -6.84 6.66
C CYS A 24 -0.96 -6.28 6.94
N ALA A 25 -0.04 -6.33 5.99
CA ALA A 25 1.32 -5.86 6.16
C ALA A 25 1.40 -4.34 6.43
N GLY A 26 2.52 -3.73 6.18
CA GLY A 26 2.76 -2.31 6.39
C GLY A 26 4.23 -1.96 6.22
N ALA A 27 4.61 -0.75 6.59
CA ALA A 27 5.97 -0.28 6.44
C ALA A 27 6.46 0.52 7.64
N LEU A 28 7.78 0.60 7.78
CA LEU A 28 8.42 1.53 8.70
C LEU A 28 8.76 2.83 7.94
N THR A 29 8.35 3.97 8.49
CA THR A 29 8.73 5.25 7.91
C THR A 29 10.16 5.63 8.29
N PRO A 30 10.85 6.44 7.47
CA PRO A 30 12.19 6.94 7.84
C PRO A 30 12.24 7.83 9.08
N TRP A 31 11.10 8.30 9.55
CA TRP A 31 10.99 9.15 10.75
C TRP A 31 10.49 8.40 11.98
N GLY A 32 10.41 7.05 11.93
CA GLY A 32 10.23 6.18 13.08
C GLY A 32 8.79 5.87 13.46
N THR A 33 7.82 6.21 12.60
CA THR A 33 6.43 5.76 12.73
C THR A 33 6.20 4.47 11.94
N PHE A 34 5.10 3.77 12.22
CA PHE A 34 4.67 2.59 11.46
C PHE A 34 3.50 2.95 10.55
N LEU A 35 3.53 2.47 9.32
CA LEU A 35 2.35 2.36 8.49
C LEU A 35 1.71 1.00 8.73
N VAL A 36 0.40 0.99 8.92
CA VAL A 36 -0.41 -0.20 9.15
C VAL A 36 -1.58 -0.16 8.18
N ASN A 37 -1.79 -1.25 7.48
CA ASN A 37 -2.67 -1.34 6.33
C ASN A 37 -3.99 -2.01 6.67
N GLU A 38 -5.10 -1.39 6.27
CA GLU A 38 -6.40 -2.04 6.23
C GLU A 38 -6.62 -2.65 4.84
N GLU A 39 -6.71 -3.97 4.78
CA GLU A 39 -6.80 -4.73 3.53
C GLU A 39 -8.19 -4.62 2.88
N PHE A 40 -9.27 -4.59 3.68
CA PHE A 40 -10.62 -4.63 3.11
C PHE A 40 -11.35 -3.29 3.25
N PRO A 41 -11.51 -2.53 2.15
CA PRO A 41 -12.46 -1.42 2.13
C PRO A 41 -13.88 -1.98 2.13
N PHE A 42 -14.57 -1.99 3.28
CA PHE A 42 -15.98 -2.36 3.33
C PHE A 42 -16.80 -1.39 2.48
N ILE A 43 -17.22 -1.87 1.30
CA ILE A 43 -18.00 -1.09 0.33
C ILE A 43 -19.33 -0.64 0.94
N ALA A 44 -19.86 -1.39 1.90
CA ALA A 44 -21.11 -1.09 2.59
C ALA A 44 -20.99 -0.06 3.72
N ASP A 45 -19.79 0.40 4.06
CA ASP A 45 -19.61 1.47 5.04
C ASP A 45 -19.70 2.85 4.35
N PRO A 46 -20.85 3.55 4.46
CA PRO A 46 -21.02 4.85 3.83
C PRO A 46 -20.08 5.93 4.41
N GLN A 47 -19.44 5.67 5.55
CA GLN A 47 -18.49 6.58 6.19
C GLN A 47 -17.04 6.30 5.80
N SER A 48 -16.81 5.32 4.92
CA SER A 48 -15.47 4.97 4.41
C SER A 48 -14.45 4.75 5.53
N ARG A 49 -14.78 3.93 6.52
CA ARG A 49 -13.99 3.75 7.75
C ARG A 49 -12.78 2.85 7.55
N SER A 50 -12.83 1.88 6.63
CA SER A 50 -11.79 0.88 6.38
C SER A 50 -11.15 1.02 5.00
N GLY A 51 -10.06 0.28 4.77
CA GLY A 51 -9.30 0.30 3.53
C GLY A 51 -8.31 1.47 3.44
N TRP A 52 -7.76 1.86 4.56
CA TRP A 52 -6.81 2.96 4.65
C TRP A 52 -5.45 2.52 5.18
N VAL A 53 -4.42 3.25 4.83
CA VAL A 53 -3.15 3.23 5.55
C VAL A 53 -3.24 4.15 6.76
N TRP A 54 -2.78 3.65 7.90
CA TRP A 54 -2.69 4.41 9.14
C TRP A 54 -1.23 4.58 9.55
N GLU A 55 -0.82 5.80 9.77
CA GLU A 55 0.46 6.13 10.38
C GLU A 55 0.32 6.13 11.90
N ILE A 56 1.13 5.32 12.59
CA ILE A 56 1.08 5.14 14.04
C ILE A 56 2.43 5.52 14.65
N ASP A 57 2.40 6.42 15.61
CA ASP A 57 3.56 6.71 16.45
C ASP A 57 3.65 5.68 17.59
N PRO A 58 4.66 4.81 17.61
CA PRO A 58 4.79 3.77 18.63
C PRO A 58 5.11 4.30 20.02
N ALA A 59 5.57 5.54 20.16
CA ALA A 59 5.90 6.14 21.45
C ALA A 59 4.66 6.70 22.16
N THR A 60 3.71 7.22 21.40
CA THR A 60 2.53 7.93 21.93
C THR A 60 1.23 7.18 21.68
N GLY A 61 1.19 6.26 20.71
CA GLY A 61 -0.03 5.61 20.22
C GLY A 61 -0.88 6.53 19.34
N ALA A 62 -0.40 7.71 18.99
CA ALA A 62 -1.10 8.60 18.08
C ALA A 62 -1.23 7.97 16.70
N GLN A 63 -2.42 8.08 16.12
CA GLN A 63 -2.72 7.52 14.81
C GLN A 63 -3.27 8.60 13.87
N LYS A 64 -2.78 8.59 12.64
CA LYS A 64 -3.18 9.50 11.58
C LYS A 64 -3.49 8.71 10.32
N ARG A 65 -4.63 8.97 9.70
CA ARG A 65 -4.99 8.36 8.42
C ARG A 65 -4.19 8.98 7.28
N ALA A 66 -3.53 8.16 6.47
CA ALA A 66 -2.77 8.57 5.29
C ALA A 66 -3.70 8.68 4.07
N THR A 67 -4.62 9.65 4.09
CA THR A 67 -5.70 9.77 3.09
C THR A 67 -5.22 10.00 1.66
N GLY A 68 -4.04 10.56 1.47
CA GLY A 68 -3.43 10.75 0.16
C GLY A 68 -2.99 9.45 -0.53
N MET A 69 -2.72 8.41 0.26
CA MET A 69 -2.32 7.09 -0.26
C MET A 69 -3.49 6.29 -0.85
N GLY A 70 -4.72 6.79 -0.70
CA GLY A 70 -5.92 6.21 -1.29
C GLY A 70 -6.61 5.20 -0.40
N ARG A 71 -7.87 4.88 -0.75
CA ARG A 71 -8.71 3.87 -0.11
C ARG A 71 -8.79 2.64 -1.00
N MET A 72 -8.11 1.57 -0.62
CA MET A 72 -8.03 0.32 -1.39
C MET A 72 -7.75 -0.88 -0.47
N SER A 73 -7.57 -2.07 -1.02
CA SER A 73 -7.12 -3.25 -0.27
C SER A 73 -5.60 -3.21 -0.12
N HIS A 74 -5.13 -2.41 0.83
CA HIS A 74 -3.69 -2.23 1.02
C HIS A 74 -3.02 -3.51 1.49
N GLU A 75 -2.02 -3.98 0.73
CA GLU A 75 -1.17 -5.08 1.14
C GLU A 75 0.09 -4.56 1.81
N GLN A 76 0.94 -3.85 1.10
CA GLN A 76 2.19 -3.29 1.64
C GLN A 76 2.65 -2.04 0.90
N GLU A 77 3.51 -1.23 1.54
CA GLU A 77 4.15 -0.07 0.97
C GLU A 77 5.67 -0.14 1.01
N ALA A 78 6.30 0.50 0.02
CA ALA A 78 7.74 0.73 0.01
C ALA A 78 8.07 2.16 -0.43
N LEU A 79 8.95 2.81 0.33
CA LEU A 79 9.46 4.15 -0.02
C LEU A 79 10.71 4.03 -0.89
N SER A 80 10.67 4.60 -2.08
CA SER A 80 11.83 4.72 -2.96
C SER A 80 11.87 6.09 -3.61
N ARG A 81 13.00 6.78 -3.52
CA ARG A 81 13.26 8.12 -4.12
C ARG A 81 12.26 9.21 -3.70
N GLY A 82 11.65 9.09 -2.52
CA GLY A 82 10.68 10.06 -2.02
C GLY A 82 9.22 9.72 -2.33
N ASP A 83 8.97 8.77 -3.22
CA ASP A 83 7.64 8.28 -3.56
C ASP A 83 7.33 6.97 -2.83
N TRP A 84 6.07 6.78 -2.44
CA TRP A 84 5.56 5.53 -1.88
C TRP A 84 4.95 4.69 -2.99
N TYR A 85 5.33 3.43 -3.04
CA TYR A 85 4.79 2.42 -3.93
C TYR A 85 3.92 1.47 -3.12
N ILE A 86 2.72 1.16 -3.60
CA ILE A 86 1.65 0.52 -2.84
C ILE A 86 1.15 -0.68 -3.62
N THR A 87 1.13 -1.84 -2.99
CA THR A 87 0.48 -3.04 -3.51
C THR A 87 -0.96 -3.12 -3.02
N ASP A 88 -1.86 -3.58 -3.90
CA ASP A 88 -3.30 -3.75 -3.66
C ASP A 88 -3.65 -5.23 -3.86
N ASP A 89 -4.18 -5.92 -2.85
CA ASP A 89 -4.58 -7.34 -2.92
C ASP A 89 -6.10 -7.51 -2.90
N ARG A 90 -6.77 -7.03 -3.94
CA ARG A 90 -8.23 -7.12 -4.03
C ARG A 90 -8.77 -8.32 -4.80
N GLY A 91 -7.95 -9.05 -5.51
CA GLY A 91 -8.42 -10.16 -6.35
C GLY A 91 -7.44 -10.54 -7.46
N ASN A 92 -7.96 -10.94 -8.62
CA ASN A 92 -7.13 -11.56 -9.64
C ASN A 92 -6.22 -10.61 -10.41
N TYR A 93 -6.64 -9.35 -10.60
CA TYR A 93 -5.86 -8.36 -11.35
C TYR A 93 -5.98 -7.00 -10.70
N GLN A 94 -4.84 -6.40 -10.34
CA GLN A 94 -4.77 -5.10 -9.70
C GLN A 94 -3.69 -4.23 -10.32
N TYR A 95 -3.77 -2.92 -10.03
CA TYR A 95 -2.74 -1.98 -10.37
C TYR A 95 -1.73 -1.85 -9.24
N LEU A 96 -0.46 -1.66 -9.58
CA LEU A 96 0.51 -1.10 -8.66
C LEU A 96 0.26 0.40 -8.57
N TYR A 97 0.24 0.93 -7.35
CA TYR A 97 0.03 2.37 -7.15
C TYR A 97 1.32 3.07 -6.73
N LYS A 98 1.35 4.38 -6.99
CA LYS A 98 2.42 5.27 -6.57
C LYS A 98 1.82 6.54 -5.97
N PHE A 99 2.21 6.87 -4.74
CA PHE A 99 1.85 8.10 -4.07
C PHE A 99 3.06 9.04 -3.99
N VAL A 100 2.88 10.26 -4.46
CA VAL A 100 3.87 11.35 -4.44
C VAL A 100 3.37 12.37 -3.41
N PRO A 101 3.92 12.41 -2.19
CA PRO A 101 3.47 13.34 -1.16
C PRO A 101 3.88 14.79 -1.50
N ASP A 102 3.00 15.74 -1.21
CA ASP A 102 3.32 17.18 -1.32
C ASP A 102 4.37 17.59 -0.28
N ASN A 103 4.38 16.94 0.87
CA ASN A 103 5.38 17.05 1.92
C ASN A 103 5.82 15.63 2.32
N PRO A 104 7.13 15.32 2.32
CA PRO A 104 7.63 13.98 2.60
C PRO A 104 7.15 13.34 3.92
N ARG A 105 6.73 14.14 4.89
CA ARG A 105 6.22 13.67 6.19
C ARG A 105 4.70 13.77 6.34
N ASP A 106 3.99 14.19 5.30
CA ASP A 106 2.52 14.24 5.32
C ASP A 106 1.94 13.31 4.26
N LEU A 107 1.44 12.18 4.70
CA LEU A 107 0.82 11.17 3.82
C LEU A 107 -0.67 11.43 3.56
N SER A 108 -1.22 12.54 4.07
CA SER A 108 -2.61 12.92 3.84
C SER A 108 -2.83 13.76 2.58
N THR A 109 -1.76 14.38 2.04
CA THR A 109 -1.81 15.25 0.86
C THR A 109 -0.73 14.88 -0.14
N GLY A 110 -1.10 14.87 -1.43
CA GLY A 110 -0.21 14.49 -2.52
C GLY A 110 -0.98 14.02 -3.75
N LYS A 111 -0.29 13.32 -4.62
CA LYS A 111 -0.82 12.80 -5.88
C LYS A 111 -0.69 11.29 -5.95
N LEU A 112 -1.80 10.62 -6.17
CA LEU A 112 -1.86 9.17 -6.35
C LEU A 112 -1.91 8.83 -7.85
N TYR A 113 -1.17 7.80 -8.25
CA TYR A 113 -1.10 7.29 -9.62
C TYR A 113 -1.25 5.78 -9.61
N GLY A 114 -1.83 5.21 -10.67
CA GLY A 114 -1.83 3.78 -10.95
C GLY A 114 -0.91 3.45 -12.12
N LEU A 115 -0.24 2.32 -12.09
CA LEU A 115 0.60 1.85 -13.18
C LEU A 115 -0.25 1.09 -14.20
N LYS A 116 -0.39 1.63 -15.41
CA LYS A 116 -0.84 0.87 -16.56
C LYS A 116 0.36 0.16 -17.16
N PHE A 117 0.44 -1.14 -16.93
CA PHE A 117 1.55 -1.98 -17.37
C PHE A 117 1.21 -2.67 -18.68
N ASP A 118 2.18 -2.83 -19.56
CA ASP A 118 2.07 -3.65 -20.78
C ASP A 118 3.04 -4.84 -20.67
N ARG A 119 2.50 -6.03 -20.42
CA ARG A 119 3.28 -7.25 -20.28
C ARG A 119 4.01 -7.65 -21.59
N SER A 120 3.47 -7.28 -22.75
CA SER A 120 4.07 -7.63 -24.03
C SER A 120 5.38 -6.89 -24.31
N THR A 121 5.49 -5.67 -23.82
CA THR A 121 6.67 -4.82 -23.97
C THR A 121 7.49 -4.72 -22.68
N ASN A 122 6.95 -5.23 -21.57
CA ASN A 122 7.51 -5.09 -20.22
C ASN A 122 7.75 -3.61 -19.82
N THR A 123 6.83 -2.74 -20.22
CA THR A 123 6.86 -1.29 -19.93
C THR A 123 5.55 -0.83 -19.32
N GLY A 124 5.51 0.41 -18.84
CA GLY A 124 4.27 0.98 -18.32
C GLY A 124 4.32 2.49 -18.16
N GLU A 125 3.15 3.06 -17.92
CA GLU A 125 2.97 4.50 -17.68
C GLU A 125 2.18 4.74 -16.38
N TRP A 126 2.54 5.79 -15.66
CA TRP A 126 1.81 6.23 -14.48
C TRP A 126 0.62 7.11 -14.88
N VAL A 127 -0.58 6.62 -14.60
CA VAL A 127 -1.85 7.27 -14.93
C VAL A 127 -2.38 7.98 -13.68
N GLY A 128 -2.71 9.25 -13.80
CA GLY A 128 -3.24 10.03 -12.67
C GLY A 128 -3.07 11.54 -12.88
N PRO A 129 -3.26 12.36 -11.82
CA PRO A 129 -3.60 11.93 -10.45
C PRO A 129 -4.97 11.27 -10.37
N LEU A 130 -5.11 10.32 -9.44
CA LEU A 130 -6.32 9.58 -9.15
C LEU A 130 -7.09 10.19 -7.98
N ASP A 131 -8.40 9.96 -7.95
CA ASP A 131 -9.23 10.24 -6.77
C ASP A 131 -8.88 9.25 -5.64
N PRO A 132 -8.29 9.71 -4.51
CA PRO A 132 -7.88 8.82 -3.44
C PRO A 132 -9.05 8.12 -2.72
N MET A 133 -10.29 8.62 -2.88
CA MET A 133 -11.47 7.97 -2.30
C MET A 133 -11.92 6.71 -3.07
N ARG A 134 -11.52 6.59 -4.36
CA ARG A 134 -11.90 5.49 -5.25
C ARG A 134 -10.85 5.26 -6.34
N PRO A 135 -9.59 5.03 -5.98
CA PRO A 135 -8.49 5.02 -6.94
C PRO A 135 -8.62 3.95 -8.00
N GLU A 136 -9.13 2.76 -7.67
CA GLU A 136 -9.36 1.67 -8.62
C GLU A 136 -10.40 2.05 -9.69
N ALA A 137 -11.55 2.59 -9.26
CA ALA A 137 -12.59 2.99 -10.21
C ALA A 137 -12.13 4.14 -11.13
N ASP A 138 -11.37 5.09 -10.57
CA ASP A 138 -10.83 6.20 -11.36
C ASP A 138 -9.72 5.72 -12.31
N MET A 139 -8.87 4.78 -11.88
CA MET A 139 -7.87 4.15 -12.75
C MET A 139 -8.54 3.35 -13.89
N ALA A 140 -9.58 2.57 -13.58
CA ALA A 140 -10.33 1.82 -14.59
C ALA A 140 -11.00 2.74 -15.61
N ALA A 141 -11.49 3.90 -15.18
CA ALA A 141 -12.06 4.90 -16.08
C ALA A 141 -11.02 5.55 -17.00
N LYS A 142 -9.78 5.75 -16.53
CA LYS A 142 -8.70 6.42 -17.26
C LYS A 142 -7.87 5.47 -18.15
N ALA A 143 -7.68 4.23 -17.71
CA ALA A 143 -6.77 3.28 -18.34
C ALA A 143 -7.43 1.97 -18.80
N GLY A 144 -8.73 1.80 -18.57
CA GLY A 144 -9.48 0.55 -18.73
C GLY A 144 -9.38 -0.35 -17.47
N PRO A 145 -10.23 -1.38 -17.36
CA PRO A 145 -10.21 -2.29 -16.23
C PRO A 145 -8.90 -3.09 -16.17
N PRO A 146 -8.49 -3.54 -14.97
CA PRO A 146 -7.30 -4.37 -14.84
C PRO A 146 -7.52 -5.74 -15.48
N THR A 147 -6.52 -6.23 -16.20
CA THR A 147 -6.52 -7.51 -16.92
C THR A 147 -5.12 -8.15 -16.82
N ALA A 148 -4.99 -9.41 -17.21
CA ALA A 148 -3.69 -10.07 -17.32
C ALA A 148 -2.67 -9.33 -18.20
N ALA A 149 -3.13 -8.53 -19.14
CA ALA A 149 -2.25 -7.82 -20.09
C ALA A 149 -1.73 -6.48 -19.55
N ASN A 150 -2.47 -5.81 -18.67
CA ASN A 150 -2.19 -4.42 -18.28
C ASN A 150 -2.04 -4.19 -16.76
N SER A 151 -2.00 -5.25 -15.98
CA SER A 151 -1.97 -5.20 -14.51
C SER A 151 -1.27 -6.43 -13.93
N PHE A 152 -1.36 -6.61 -12.63
CA PHE A 152 -0.67 -7.66 -11.88
C PHE A 152 -1.67 -8.57 -11.19
N SER A 153 -1.27 -9.80 -10.86
CA SER A 153 -2.14 -10.80 -10.26
C SER A 153 -1.79 -11.02 -8.80
N LYS A 154 -2.72 -10.71 -7.90
CA LYS A 154 -2.56 -10.90 -6.46
C LYS A 154 -1.23 -10.36 -5.95
N HIS A 155 -1.15 -9.08 -5.80
CA HIS A 155 0.02 -8.45 -5.19
C HIS A 155 0.23 -8.94 -3.75
N GLU A 156 1.47 -9.14 -3.43
CA GLU A 156 1.94 -9.46 -2.10
C GLU A 156 2.95 -8.40 -1.63
N GLY A 157 3.96 -8.82 -0.88
CA GLY A 157 4.96 -7.93 -0.32
C GLY A 157 5.70 -7.06 -1.35
N ILE A 158 6.04 -5.85 -0.95
CA ILE A 158 6.84 -4.91 -1.73
C ILE A 158 7.99 -4.35 -0.90
N VAL A 159 9.17 -4.24 -1.48
CA VAL A 159 10.33 -3.66 -0.83
C VAL A 159 11.08 -2.73 -1.76
N ARG A 160 11.81 -1.77 -1.19
CA ARG A 160 12.76 -0.96 -1.95
C ARG A 160 13.85 -1.84 -2.54
N SER A 161 14.20 -1.63 -3.81
CA SER A 161 15.33 -2.32 -4.42
C SER A 161 16.64 -2.01 -3.68
N LYS A 162 17.55 -2.97 -3.60
CA LYS A 162 18.85 -2.80 -2.94
C LYS A 162 19.67 -1.65 -3.57
N ARG A 163 19.47 -1.38 -4.86
CA ARG A 163 20.12 -0.28 -5.59
C ARG A 163 19.47 1.07 -5.27
N GLY A 164 18.26 1.08 -4.67
CA GLY A 164 17.52 2.30 -4.37
C GLY A 164 16.91 2.99 -5.60
N ASP A 165 16.88 2.33 -6.74
CA ASP A 165 16.40 2.85 -8.02
C ASP A 165 14.96 2.46 -8.37
N GLY A 166 14.31 1.67 -7.50
CA GLY A 166 12.95 1.21 -7.68
C GLY A 166 12.45 0.39 -6.51
N VAL A 167 11.47 -0.43 -6.80
CA VAL A 167 10.88 -1.40 -5.86
C VAL A 167 10.87 -2.80 -6.47
N VAL A 168 10.81 -3.80 -5.63
CA VAL A 168 10.60 -5.20 -5.99
C VAL A 168 9.36 -5.67 -5.23
N PHE A 169 8.41 -6.26 -5.92
CA PHE A 169 7.20 -6.82 -5.33
C PHE A 169 6.96 -8.23 -5.86
N SER A 170 6.16 -8.99 -5.16
CA SER A 170 5.76 -10.34 -5.55
C SER A 170 4.30 -10.39 -5.96
N GLU A 171 3.99 -11.31 -6.85
CA GLU A 171 2.64 -11.72 -7.24
C GLU A 171 2.45 -13.18 -6.80
N SER A 172 1.35 -13.52 -6.12
CA SER A 172 1.07 -14.92 -5.79
C SER A 172 0.33 -15.67 -6.89
N GLY A 173 -0.14 -14.94 -7.90
CA GLY A 173 -0.81 -15.51 -9.06
C GLY A 173 -2.22 -16.03 -8.79
N SER A 174 -3.00 -16.23 -9.82
CA SER A 174 -4.37 -16.77 -9.75
C SER A 174 -4.45 -18.27 -10.11
N GLY A 175 -3.42 -19.05 -9.94
CA GLY A 175 -3.41 -20.48 -10.29
C GLY A 175 -3.58 -20.81 -11.78
N ALA A 176 -4.02 -19.84 -12.60
CA ALA A 176 -4.18 -19.93 -14.04
C ALA A 176 -3.09 -19.14 -14.81
N ASP A 177 -2.33 -18.32 -14.10
CA ASP A 177 -1.22 -17.56 -14.68
C ASP A 177 0.08 -18.04 -14.02
N PRO A 178 0.96 -18.72 -14.77
CA PRO A 178 2.25 -19.15 -14.23
C PRO A 178 3.20 -17.96 -14.19
N GLY A 179 3.00 -17.02 -13.29
CA GLY A 179 3.88 -15.88 -12.93
C GLY A 179 4.99 -15.52 -13.90
#